data_dc4bed5cbead830f2cf13267f3d64b05
#
_entry.id   dc4bed5cbead830f2cf13267f3d64b05
#
_cell.length_a   1.000
_cell.length_b   1.000
_cell.length_c   1.000
_cell.angle_alpha   90.00
_cell.angle_beta   90.00
_cell.angle_gamma   90.00
#
_symmetry.space_group_name_H-M   'P 1'
#
loop_
_entity.id
_entity.type
_entity.pdbx_description
1 polymer ?
#
loop_
_entity_poly.entity_id
_entity_poly.type
_entity_poly.pdbx_seq_one_letter_code
_entity_poly.pdbx_strand_id
1 'polypeptide(L)'
;MANTFKVKTKAGIGTSITTVYTVPSSTTTIVLGLIVGNVTGSAVNATVHVESDTSDTETNGNVELVTNAPIPAGGSLESLGGGKLVLQASDILRVTSDTASSLDVALSIMEIT
;
A
#
# COMPACT_ATOMS: atom_id res chain seq x y z
N MET A 1 -13.12 9.57 20.58
CA MET A 1 -12.23 9.67 19.41
C MET A 1 -10.81 9.40 19.84
N ALA A 2 -10.12 8.51 19.16
CA ALA A 2 -8.75 8.16 19.50
C ALA A 2 -7.89 8.16 18.24
N ASN A 3 -6.63 8.57 18.41
CA ASN A 3 -5.63 8.51 17.35
C ASN A 3 -4.64 7.42 17.72
N THR A 4 -4.45 6.46 16.83
CA THR A 4 -3.58 5.32 17.06
C THR A 4 -2.58 5.20 15.93
N PHE A 5 -1.29 5.19 16.26
CA PHE A 5 -0.23 5.00 15.28
C PHE A 5 0.09 3.51 15.16
N LYS A 6 0.20 3.02 13.93
CA LYS A 6 0.46 1.60 13.67
C LYS A 6 1.39 1.43 12.49
N VAL A 7 2.08 0.30 12.46
CA VAL A 7 2.72 -0.20 11.25
C VAL A 7 2.03 -1.48 10.83
N LYS A 8 1.73 -1.60 9.53
CA LYS A 8 1.20 -2.81 8.93
C LYS A 8 2.25 -3.35 7.96
N THR A 9 2.50 -4.63 8.02
CA THR A 9 3.52 -5.25 7.17
C THR A 9 2.92 -6.42 6.41
N LYS A 10 3.50 -6.69 5.25
CA LYS A 10 3.13 -7.84 4.44
C LYS A 10 4.38 -8.34 3.74
N ALA A 11 4.67 -9.62 3.87
CA ALA A 11 5.86 -10.24 3.28
C ALA A 11 5.47 -11.11 2.09
N GLY A 12 6.43 -11.32 1.19
CA GLY A 12 6.29 -12.29 0.13
C GLY A 12 5.25 -11.95 -0.93
N ILE A 13 5.07 -10.68 -1.23
CA ILE A 13 4.14 -10.26 -2.27
C ILE A 13 4.64 -10.75 -3.62
N GLY A 14 3.75 -11.35 -4.39
CA GLY A 14 4.05 -11.94 -5.68
C GLY A 14 3.18 -11.34 -6.78
N THR A 15 2.87 -12.18 -7.79
CA THR A 15 2.19 -11.72 -9.01
C THR A 15 0.69 -11.57 -8.86
N SER A 16 0.12 -11.97 -7.72
CA SER A 16 -1.29 -11.71 -7.42
C SER A 16 -1.44 -10.41 -6.64
N ILE A 17 -2.49 -9.64 -6.94
CA ILE A 17 -2.78 -8.42 -6.19
C ILE A 17 -3.04 -8.80 -4.73
N THR A 18 -2.26 -8.23 -3.81
CA THR A 18 -2.30 -8.60 -2.40
C THR A 18 -2.75 -7.41 -1.57
N THR A 19 -3.77 -7.61 -0.72
CA THR A 19 -4.24 -6.61 0.21
C THR A 19 -3.22 -6.43 1.33
N VAL A 20 -2.73 -5.21 1.49
CA VAL A 20 -1.85 -4.83 2.59
C VAL A 20 -2.66 -4.34 3.78
N TYR A 21 -3.72 -3.56 3.52
CA TYR A 21 -4.49 -2.94 4.58
C TYR A 21 -5.89 -2.60 4.09
N THR A 22 -6.87 -2.91 4.93
CA THR A 22 -8.27 -2.48 4.74
C THR A 22 -8.64 -1.60 5.92
N VAL A 23 -9.16 -0.41 5.65
CA VAL A 23 -9.53 0.53 6.72
C VAL A 23 -10.74 -0.04 7.47
N PRO A 24 -10.66 -0.15 8.81
CA PRO A 24 -11.78 -0.65 9.61
C PRO A 24 -13.01 0.26 9.53
N SER A 25 -14.16 -0.29 9.93
CA SER A 25 -15.39 0.49 10.00
C SER A 25 -15.23 1.65 10.97
N SER A 26 -15.93 2.74 10.72
CA SER A 26 -15.94 3.94 11.59
C SER A 26 -14.54 4.50 11.85
N THR A 27 -13.63 4.34 10.87
CA THR A 27 -12.24 4.75 11.01
C THR A 27 -11.82 5.57 9.81
N THR A 28 -11.06 6.62 10.05
CA THR A 28 -10.32 7.35 9.02
C THR A 28 -8.84 7.06 9.23
N THR A 29 -8.14 6.71 8.16
CA THR A 29 -6.72 6.38 8.24
C THR A 29 -5.91 7.38 7.42
N ILE A 30 -4.87 7.93 8.06
CA ILE A 30 -3.88 8.75 7.37
C ILE A 30 -2.66 7.87 7.12
N VAL A 31 -2.29 7.70 5.85
CA VAL A 31 -1.09 6.97 5.46
C VAL A 31 0.09 7.91 5.58
N LEU A 32 1.00 7.58 6.49
CA LEU A 32 2.18 8.39 6.78
C LEU A 32 3.34 8.02 5.87
N GLY A 33 3.42 6.78 5.45
CA GLY A 33 4.46 6.32 4.53
C GLY A 33 4.22 4.90 4.09
N LEU A 34 4.74 4.57 2.91
CA LEU A 34 4.66 3.23 2.35
C LEU A 34 6.03 2.89 1.76
N ILE A 35 6.64 1.84 2.27
CA ILE A 35 7.94 1.35 1.79
C ILE A 35 7.73 -0.04 1.23
N VAL A 36 8.16 -0.23 -0.01
CA VAL A 36 8.12 -1.52 -0.70
C VAL A 36 9.55 -1.95 -0.98
N GLY A 37 9.97 -3.05 -0.37
CA GLY A 37 11.32 -3.55 -0.48
C GLY A 37 11.43 -4.76 -1.39
N ASN A 38 12.47 -4.79 -2.22
CA ASN A 38 12.78 -5.92 -3.08
C ASN A 38 13.74 -6.85 -2.32
N VAL A 39 13.26 -8.04 -1.98
CA VAL A 39 14.04 -9.02 -1.21
C VAL A 39 14.72 -10.07 -2.09
N THR A 40 14.78 -9.81 -3.39
CA THR A 40 15.42 -10.74 -4.34
C THR A 40 16.76 -10.23 -4.82
N GLY A 41 17.47 -11.07 -5.55
CA GLY A 41 18.77 -10.73 -6.14
C GLY A 41 18.68 -10.10 -7.53
N SER A 42 17.50 -9.74 -8.00
CA SER A 42 17.28 -9.13 -9.31
C SER A 42 16.29 -8.00 -9.19
N ALA A 43 16.30 -7.07 -10.16
CA ALA A 43 15.32 -5.98 -10.18
C ALA A 43 13.90 -6.53 -10.32
N VAL A 44 12.95 -5.89 -9.64
CA VAL A 44 11.54 -6.29 -9.63
C VAL A 44 10.69 -5.04 -9.82
N ASN A 45 9.57 -5.15 -10.51
CA ASN A 45 8.64 -4.04 -10.69
C ASN A 45 7.49 -4.15 -9.70
N ALA A 46 7.15 -3.03 -9.06
CA ALA A 46 6.07 -2.96 -8.08
C ALA A 46 4.95 -2.07 -8.59
N THR A 47 3.72 -2.44 -8.29
CA THR A 47 2.52 -1.64 -8.55
C THR A 47 1.75 -1.48 -7.24
N VAL A 48 1.37 -0.25 -6.91
CA VAL A 48 0.60 0.07 -5.71
C VAL A 48 -0.79 0.52 -6.13
N HIS A 49 -1.81 -0.09 -5.53
CA HIS A 49 -3.21 0.16 -5.85
C HIS A 49 -3.98 0.66 -4.63
N VAL A 50 -4.98 1.49 -4.87
CA VAL A 50 -5.99 1.84 -3.87
C VAL A 50 -7.36 1.62 -4.48
N GLU A 51 -8.24 0.95 -3.71
CA GLU A 51 -9.65 0.84 -4.04
C GLU A 51 -10.44 1.66 -3.02
N SER A 52 -11.27 2.58 -3.51
CA SER A 52 -12.10 3.42 -2.66
C SER A 52 -13.46 3.62 -3.33
N ASP A 53 -14.50 3.17 -2.65
CA ASP A 53 -15.88 3.22 -3.15
C ASP A 53 -16.75 4.06 -2.22
N THR A 54 -16.20 5.11 -1.62
CA THR A 54 -16.95 6.00 -0.74
C THR A 54 -17.75 7.01 -1.56
N SER A 55 -18.60 7.77 -0.88
CA SER A 55 -19.42 8.78 -1.54
C SER A 55 -18.61 9.92 -2.16
N ASP A 56 -17.37 10.07 -1.76
CA ASP A 56 -16.49 11.12 -2.27
C ASP A 56 -15.72 10.70 -3.53
N THR A 57 -15.80 9.45 -3.92
CA THR A 57 -15.03 8.91 -5.03
C THR A 57 -15.93 8.26 -6.05
N GLU A 58 -15.44 8.13 -7.28
CA GLU A 58 -16.09 7.28 -8.25
C GLU A 58 -15.84 5.83 -7.86
N THR A 59 -16.78 4.95 -8.22
CA THR A 59 -16.58 3.53 -8.01
C THR A 59 -15.52 3.01 -8.97
N ASN A 60 -14.37 2.71 -8.44
CA ASN A 60 -13.24 2.18 -9.19
C ASN A 60 -12.73 0.91 -8.51
N GLY A 61 -12.32 -0.06 -9.29
CA GLY A 61 -11.75 -1.28 -8.74
C GLY A 61 -10.42 -1.02 -8.07
N ASN A 62 -9.40 -0.73 -8.87
CA ASN A 62 -8.07 -0.41 -8.34
C ASN A 62 -7.51 0.79 -9.08
N VAL A 63 -7.23 1.83 -8.32
CA VAL A 63 -6.53 3.00 -8.84
C VAL A 63 -5.05 2.80 -8.58
N GLU A 64 -4.23 2.86 -9.62
CA GLU A 64 -2.79 2.64 -9.50
C GLU A 64 -2.10 3.95 -9.15
N LEU A 65 -1.48 3.98 -7.98
CA LEU A 65 -0.69 5.13 -7.55
C LEU A 65 0.73 5.06 -8.13
N VAL A 66 1.23 3.85 -8.27
CA VAL A 66 2.53 3.55 -8.86
C VAL A 66 2.31 2.34 -9.77
N THR A 67 2.82 2.41 -11.00
CA THR A 67 2.64 1.34 -11.99
C THR A 67 3.99 0.83 -12.45
N ASN A 68 4.26 -0.46 -12.22
CA ASN A 68 5.48 -1.13 -12.68
C ASN A 68 6.75 -0.34 -12.38
N ALA A 69 6.87 0.21 -11.17
CA ALA A 69 8.05 0.95 -10.78
C ALA A 69 9.19 -0.01 -10.50
N PRO A 70 10.34 0.15 -11.16
CA PRO A 70 11.46 -0.77 -10.96
C PRO A 70 12.13 -0.53 -9.61
N ILE A 71 12.38 -1.62 -8.88
CA ILE A 71 13.13 -1.60 -7.63
C ILE A 71 14.37 -2.47 -7.82
N PRO A 72 15.57 -1.91 -7.67
CA PRO A 72 16.78 -2.71 -7.84
C PRO A 72 16.90 -3.79 -6.77
N ALA A 73 17.71 -4.80 -7.04
CA ALA A 73 17.95 -5.90 -6.11
C ALA A 73 18.35 -5.36 -4.74
N GLY A 74 17.68 -5.80 -3.69
CA GLY A 74 17.95 -5.35 -2.32
C GLY A 74 17.59 -3.91 -2.03
N GLY A 75 16.98 -3.19 -2.98
CA GLY A 75 16.57 -1.81 -2.80
C GLY A 75 15.14 -1.68 -2.34
N SER A 76 14.67 -0.44 -2.22
CA SER A 76 13.28 -0.17 -1.83
C SER A 76 12.73 1.02 -2.60
N LEU A 77 11.40 1.04 -2.70
CA LEU A 77 10.64 2.16 -3.23
C LEU A 77 9.89 2.79 -2.08
N GLU A 78 10.08 4.08 -1.87
CA GLU A 78 9.29 4.83 -0.91
C GLU A 78 8.19 5.53 -1.70
N SER A 79 7.04 4.87 -1.76
CA SER A 79 5.86 5.40 -2.40
C SER A 79 5.29 6.54 -1.55
N LEU A 80 4.61 7.48 -2.12
CA LEU A 80 4.03 8.61 -1.42
C LEU A 80 5.05 9.66 -0.92
N GLY A 81 6.27 9.66 -1.41
CA GLY A 81 7.38 10.51 -1.00
C GLY A 81 7.05 11.93 -0.54
N GLY A 82 6.71 12.12 0.73
CA GLY A 82 6.31 13.39 1.31
C GLY A 82 4.82 13.70 1.20
N GLY A 83 4.06 12.99 0.38
CA GLY A 83 2.60 13.15 0.29
C GLY A 83 1.89 12.30 1.33
N LYS A 84 0.71 12.74 1.74
CA LYS A 84 -0.15 11.99 2.63
C LYS A 84 -1.36 11.49 1.87
N LEU A 85 -1.82 10.30 2.21
CA LEU A 85 -3.02 9.72 1.64
C LEU A 85 -4.03 9.51 2.77
N VAL A 86 -5.23 10.03 2.60
CA VAL A 86 -6.30 9.84 3.59
C VAL A 86 -7.26 8.78 3.06
N LEU A 87 -7.43 7.73 3.82
CA LEU A 87 -8.33 6.63 3.48
C LEU A 87 -9.54 6.65 4.42
N GLN A 88 -10.69 6.36 3.86
CA GLN A 88 -11.96 6.28 4.59
C GLN A 88 -12.30 4.82 4.87
N ALA A 89 -13.30 4.60 5.71
CA ALA A 89 -13.72 3.25 6.08
C ALA A 89 -13.94 2.38 4.83
N SER A 90 -13.44 1.17 4.88
CA SER A 90 -13.51 0.15 3.82
C SER A 90 -12.57 0.36 2.63
N ASP A 91 -11.83 1.45 2.57
CA ASP A 91 -10.82 1.63 1.52
C ASP A 91 -9.71 0.60 1.69
N ILE A 92 -9.12 0.17 0.57
CA ILE A 92 -8.15 -0.93 0.56
C ILE A 92 -6.88 -0.48 -0.14
N LEU A 93 -5.74 -0.75 0.48
CA LEU A 93 -4.42 -0.56 -0.15
C LEU A 93 -3.86 -1.92 -0.53
N ARG A 94 -3.44 -2.06 -1.79
CA ARG A 94 -2.92 -3.31 -2.34
C ARG A 94 -1.59 -3.09 -3.06
N VAL A 95 -0.78 -4.15 -3.12
CA VAL A 95 0.51 -4.14 -3.82
C VAL A 95 0.61 -5.40 -4.66
N THR A 96 1.23 -5.26 -5.83
CA THR A 96 1.50 -6.37 -6.75
C THR A 96 2.95 -6.30 -7.23
N SER A 97 3.54 -7.46 -7.45
CA SER A 97 4.87 -7.59 -8.04
C SER A 97 4.77 -8.27 -9.40
N ASP A 98 5.77 -8.08 -10.23
CA ASP A 98 5.92 -8.87 -11.47
C ASP A 98 6.69 -10.18 -11.23
N THR A 99 7.10 -10.45 -9.99
CA THR A 99 7.92 -11.61 -9.63
C THR A 99 7.36 -12.26 -8.38
N ALA A 100 7.30 -13.59 -8.35
CA ALA A 100 6.78 -14.35 -7.21
C ALA A 100 7.64 -14.11 -5.96
N SER A 101 6.98 -13.96 -4.81
CA SER A 101 7.60 -13.87 -3.47
C SER A 101 8.76 -12.87 -3.42
N SER A 102 8.57 -11.69 -3.99
CA SER A 102 9.66 -10.76 -4.24
C SER A 102 9.65 -9.49 -3.42
N LEU A 103 8.50 -9.08 -2.88
CA LEU A 103 8.38 -7.79 -2.21
C LEU A 103 7.89 -7.95 -0.78
N ASP A 104 8.49 -7.17 0.11
CA ASP A 104 8.00 -6.97 1.47
C ASP A 104 7.55 -5.52 1.61
N VAL A 105 6.49 -5.29 2.37
CA VAL A 105 5.88 -3.96 2.49
C VAL A 105 5.78 -3.56 3.95
N ALA A 106 6.08 -2.30 4.23
CA ALA A 106 5.82 -1.66 5.52
C ALA A 106 4.97 -0.41 5.28
N LEU A 107 3.83 -0.36 5.95
CA LEU A 107 2.86 0.75 5.85
C LEU A 107 2.73 1.40 7.21
N SER A 108 3.08 2.68 7.29
CA SER A 108 2.94 3.46 8.53
C SER A 108 1.66 4.27 8.45
N ILE A 109 0.80 4.14 9.44
CA ILE A 109 -0.52 4.76 9.44
C ILE A 109 -0.86 5.38 10.78
N MET A 110 -1.81 6.32 10.76
CA MET A 110 -2.53 6.79 11.94
C MET A 110 -4.01 6.55 11.72
N GLU A 111 -4.63 5.80 12.62
CA GLU A 111 -6.07 5.56 12.60
C GLU A 111 -6.77 6.52 13.56
N ILE A 112 -7.82 7.15 13.06
CA ILE A 112 -8.66 8.08 13.84
C ILE A 112 -10.03 7.45 13.96
N THR A 113 -10.44 7.19 15.19
CA THR A 113 -11.74 6.55 15.45
C THR A 113 -12.67 7.45 16.25
#